data_daa85e9a1f7389512e81bb959652ce6f
#
_entry.id   daa85e9a1f7389512e81bb959652ce6f
#
_cell.length_a   1.000
_cell.length_b   1.000
_cell.length_c   1.000
_cell.angle_alpha   90.00
_cell.angle_beta   90.00
_cell.angle_gamma   90.00
#
_symmetry.space_group_name_H-M   'P 1'
#
loop_
_entity.id
_entity.type
_entity.pdbx_description
1 polymer ?
#
loop_
_entity_poly.entity_id
_entity_poly.type
_entity_poly.pdbx_seq_one_letter_code
_entity_poly.pdbx_strand_id
1 'polypeptide(L)'
;QFKDAVLVAAEAGVIGYACIVEQSAATVAWITDLVVLPDQRRRGTGLLLLKSAQEWARERGSRMLIFETQAKNQRAIRMAQKAGLEFCGYNDHYYANQDVALFFGRTLK
;
A
#
# COMPACT_ATOMS: atom_id res chain seq x y z
N GLN A 1 5.73 11.23 -15.17
CA GLN A 1 7.01 10.79 -14.64
C GLN A 1 6.83 10.07 -13.31
N PHE A 2 7.50 8.94 -13.10
CA PHE A 2 7.32 8.07 -11.94
C PHE A 2 8.64 7.84 -11.22
N LYS A 3 8.56 7.74 -9.90
CA LYS A 3 9.67 7.30 -9.05
C LYS A 3 9.21 6.12 -8.23
N ASP A 4 10.04 5.10 -8.18
CA ASP A 4 9.73 3.88 -7.45
C ASP A 4 10.58 3.76 -6.20
N ALA A 5 10.00 3.19 -5.18
CA ALA A 5 10.70 2.87 -3.94
C ALA A 5 10.24 1.53 -3.41
N VAL A 6 11.11 0.88 -2.66
CA VAL A 6 10.77 -0.34 -1.94
C VAL A 6 11.12 -0.14 -0.48
N LEU A 7 10.10 -0.29 0.38
CA LEU A 7 10.30 -0.29 1.82
C LEU A 7 10.40 -1.74 2.26
N VAL A 8 11.39 -2.04 3.08
CA VAL A 8 11.66 -3.40 3.53
C VAL A 8 11.56 -3.46 5.05
N ALA A 9 10.81 -4.45 5.53
CA ALA A 9 10.82 -4.80 6.95
C ALA A 9 11.78 -5.99 7.11
N ALA A 10 12.73 -5.86 8.04
CA ALA A 10 13.75 -6.89 8.24
C ALA A 10 14.00 -7.10 9.72
N GLU A 11 14.13 -8.39 10.09
CA GLU A 11 14.45 -8.83 11.43
C GLU A 11 15.15 -10.17 11.27
N ALA A 12 16.47 -10.21 11.34
CA ALA A 12 17.25 -11.41 11.01
C ALA A 12 16.94 -11.92 9.58
N GLY A 13 16.67 -10.99 8.65
CA GLY A 13 16.30 -11.29 7.26
C GLY A 13 15.07 -10.52 6.85
N VAL A 14 14.75 -10.53 5.56
CA VAL A 14 13.57 -9.83 5.04
C VAL A 14 12.30 -10.57 5.44
N ILE A 15 11.37 -9.90 6.10
CA ILE A 15 10.10 -10.47 6.53
C ILE A 15 8.91 -9.89 5.78
N GLY A 16 9.11 -8.78 5.07
CA GLY A 16 8.07 -8.18 4.24
C GLY A 16 8.59 -6.99 3.47
N TYR A 17 7.79 -6.52 2.50
CA TYR A 17 8.14 -5.33 1.72
C TYR A 17 6.90 -4.65 1.18
N ALA A 18 7.04 -3.37 0.82
CA ALA A 18 6.02 -2.60 0.12
C ALA A 18 6.67 -1.90 -1.07
N CYS A 19 6.05 -2.01 -2.25
CA CYS A 19 6.48 -1.30 -3.44
C CYS A 19 5.65 -0.05 -3.60
N ILE A 20 6.30 1.09 -3.79
CA ILE A 20 5.65 2.38 -3.90
C ILE A 20 6.03 3.01 -5.23
N VAL A 21 5.02 3.49 -5.97
CA VAL A 21 5.20 4.25 -7.19
C VAL A 21 4.71 5.67 -6.94
N GLU A 22 5.58 6.64 -7.15
CA GLU A 22 5.22 8.04 -6.96
C GLU A 22 5.01 8.70 -8.32
N GLN A 23 3.80 9.22 -8.52
CA GLN A 23 3.46 9.98 -9.72
C GLN A 23 3.67 11.46 -9.42
N SER A 24 4.80 11.99 -9.88
CA SER A 24 5.24 13.34 -9.54
C SER A 24 4.25 14.44 -9.96
N ALA A 25 3.68 14.29 -11.16
CA ALA A 25 2.76 15.31 -11.69
C ALA A 25 1.50 15.43 -10.85
N ALA A 26 0.98 14.32 -10.33
CA ALA A 26 -0.22 14.29 -9.51
C ALA A 26 0.11 14.41 -8.01
N THR A 27 1.37 14.28 -7.64
CA THR A 27 1.85 14.23 -6.26
C THR A 27 1.12 13.16 -5.44
N VAL A 28 0.88 12.01 -6.06
CA VAL A 28 0.21 10.86 -5.44
C VAL A 28 1.19 9.70 -5.36
N ALA A 29 1.27 9.07 -4.21
CA ALA A 29 2.04 7.85 -4.02
C ALA A 29 1.09 6.66 -4.03
N TRP A 30 1.46 5.63 -4.80
CA TRP A 30 0.67 4.40 -4.95
C TRP A 30 1.44 3.25 -4.34
N ILE A 31 0.81 2.51 -3.43
CA ILE A 31 1.35 1.23 -2.98
C ILE A 31 0.75 0.16 -3.89
N THR A 32 1.59 -0.43 -4.73
CA THR A 32 1.17 -1.42 -5.71
C THR A 32 1.31 -2.85 -5.22
N ASP A 33 2.23 -3.07 -4.28
CA ASP A 33 2.45 -4.38 -3.67
C ASP A 33 2.79 -4.20 -2.20
N LEU A 34 2.23 -5.07 -1.38
CA LEU A 34 2.59 -5.16 0.03
C LEU A 34 2.57 -6.64 0.42
N VAL A 35 3.74 -7.16 0.74
CA VAL A 35 3.94 -8.59 0.97
C VAL A 35 4.57 -8.80 2.34
N VAL A 36 4.00 -9.72 3.11
CA VAL A 36 4.56 -10.19 4.38
C VAL A 36 4.68 -11.70 4.28
N LEU A 37 5.83 -12.26 4.65
CA LEU A 37 6.03 -13.70 4.62
C LEU A 37 4.99 -14.39 5.49
N PRO A 38 4.46 -15.56 5.07
CA PRO A 38 3.34 -16.20 5.77
C PRO A 38 3.58 -16.46 7.25
N ASP A 39 4.79 -16.87 7.63
CA ASP A 39 5.14 -17.14 9.02
C ASP A 39 5.37 -15.88 9.85
N GLN A 40 5.38 -14.71 9.20
CA GLN A 40 5.58 -13.41 9.85
C GLN A 40 4.28 -12.59 9.92
N ARG A 41 3.18 -13.17 9.49
CA ARG A 41 1.87 -12.51 9.53
C ARG A 41 1.35 -12.47 10.97
N ARG A 42 0.37 -11.58 11.23
CA ARG A 42 -0.24 -11.37 12.55
C ARG A 42 0.70 -10.76 13.58
N ARG A 43 1.82 -10.21 13.13
CA ARG A 43 2.79 -9.53 13.99
C ARG A 43 2.80 -8.02 13.75
N GLY A 44 1.84 -7.53 12.98
CA GLY A 44 1.74 -6.12 12.69
C GLY A 44 2.69 -5.60 11.61
N THR A 45 3.43 -6.49 10.94
CA THR A 45 4.41 -6.09 9.93
C THR A 45 3.78 -5.37 8.76
N GLY A 46 2.65 -5.88 8.25
CA GLY A 46 1.94 -5.24 7.14
C GLY A 46 1.45 -3.85 7.49
N LEU A 47 0.89 -3.69 8.67
CA LEU A 47 0.42 -2.40 9.16
C LEU A 47 1.59 -1.43 9.34
N LEU A 48 2.72 -1.91 9.86
CA LEU A 48 3.92 -1.11 10.00
C LEU A 48 4.42 -0.62 8.64
N LEU A 49 4.47 -1.51 7.65
CA LEU A 49 4.89 -1.15 6.30
C LEU A 49 3.96 -0.10 5.70
N LEU A 50 2.66 -0.26 5.90
CA LEU A 50 1.67 0.68 5.36
C LEU A 50 1.80 2.06 6.03
N LYS A 51 2.01 2.09 7.34
CA LYS A 51 2.24 3.34 8.06
C LYS A 51 3.55 3.99 7.68
N SER A 52 4.60 3.18 7.47
CA SER A 52 5.91 3.69 7.03
C SER A 52 5.82 4.28 5.62
N ALA A 53 5.02 3.66 4.75
CA ALA A 53 4.79 4.17 3.40
C ALA A 53 4.10 5.54 3.44
N GLN A 54 3.14 5.71 4.34
CA GLN A 54 2.48 7.01 4.53
C GLN A 54 3.48 8.08 4.94
N GLU A 55 4.34 7.75 5.88
CA GLU A 55 5.35 8.69 6.38
C GLU A 55 6.36 9.04 5.29
N TRP A 56 6.84 8.03 4.56
CA TRP A 56 7.74 8.22 3.44
C TRP A 56 7.14 9.16 2.40
N ALA A 57 5.88 8.91 2.03
CA ALA A 57 5.19 9.73 1.04
C ALA A 57 4.99 11.17 1.53
N ARG A 58 4.64 11.33 2.82
CA ARG A 58 4.46 12.65 3.42
C ARG A 58 5.75 13.45 3.40
N GLU A 59 6.87 12.83 3.75
CA GLU A 59 8.18 13.48 3.76
C GLU A 59 8.60 13.91 2.35
N ARG A 60 8.16 13.21 1.32
CA ARG A 60 8.45 13.55 -0.06
C ARG A 60 7.48 14.59 -0.63
N GLY A 61 6.51 15.02 0.15
CA GLY A 61 5.57 16.05 -0.26
C GLY A 61 4.37 15.51 -1.06
N SER A 62 4.15 14.20 -1.07
CA SER A 62 2.95 13.64 -1.69
C SER A 62 1.70 14.13 -0.96
N ARG A 63 0.69 14.53 -1.71
CA ARG A 63 -0.56 15.02 -1.11
C ARG A 63 -1.50 13.89 -0.75
N MET A 64 -1.31 12.71 -1.32
CA MET A 64 -2.21 11.57 -1.12
C MET A 64 -1.45 10.26 -1.28
N LEU A 65 -1.86 9.27 -0.50
CA LEU A 65 -1.39 7.90 -0.64
C LEU A 65 -2.58 7.02 -1.04
N ILE A 66 -2.38 6.14 -2.01
CA ILE A 66 -3.40 5.17 -2.44
C ILE A 66 -2.81 3.77 -2.35
N PHE A 67 -3.55 2.86 -1.72
CA PHE A 67 -3.21 1.45 -1.61
C PHE A 67 -4.18 0.66 -2.47
N GLU A 68 -3.62 -0.15 -3.37
CA GLU A 68 -4.38 -0.99 -4.29
C GLU A 68 -4.39 -2.42 -3.77
N THR A 69 -5.55 -3.05 -3.76
CA THR A 69 -5.67 -4.46 -3.38
C THR A 69 -6.82 -5.13 -4.11
N GLN A 70 -6.78 -6.46 -4.17
CA GLN A 70 -7.88 -7.23 -4.74
C GLN A 70 -9.06 -7.27 -3.78
N ALA A 71 -10.27 -7.26 -4.32
CA ALA A 71 -11.50 -7.30 -3.53
C ALA A 71 -11.60 -8.53 -2.63
N LYS A 72 -10.97 -9.63 -3.03
CA LYS A 72 -10.96 -10.87 -2.25
C LYS A 72 -10.04 -10.82 -1.04
N ASN A 73 -9.13 -9.86 -0.99
CA ASN A 73 -8.10 -9.82 0.04
C ASN A 73 -8.63 -9.12 1.30
N GLN A 74 -9.38 -9.86 2.11
CA GLN A 74 -9.99 -9.33 3.33
C GLN A 74 -8.96 -8.81 4.33
N ARG A 75 -7.82 -9.48 4.42
CA ARG A 75 -6.75 -9.07 5.33
C ARG A 75 -6.21 -7.70 4.96
N ALA A 76 -5.94 -7.48 3.67
CA ALA A 76 -5.42 -6.20 3.20
C ALA A 76 -6.44 -5.09 3.39
N ILE A 77 -7.72 -5.37 3.15
CA ILE A 77 -8.80 -4.41 3.35
C ILE A 77 -8.86 -3.96 4.80
N ARG A 78 -8.85 -4.92 5.74
CA ARG A 78 -8.88 -4.60 7.17
C ARG A 78 -7.65 -3.81 7.60
N MET A 79 -6.49 -4.17 7.06
CA MET A 79 -5.25 -3.48 7.35
C MET A 79 -5.27 -2.03 6.87
N ALA A 80 -5.78 -1.80 5.66
CA ALA A 80 -5.91 -0.46 5.11
C ALA A 80 -6.80 0.40 6.01
N GLN A 81 -7.91 -0.14 6.48
CA GLN A 81 -8.83 0.55 7.37
C GLN A 81 -8.16 0.87 8.72
N LYS A 82 -7.41 -0.06 9.27
CA LYS A 82 -6.67 0.17 10.52
C LYS A 82 -5.60 1.25 10.36
N ALA A 83 -5.04 1.37 9.17
CA ALA A 83 -4.04 2.40 8.89
C ALA A 83 -4.65 3.78 8.64
N GLY A 84 -5.98 3.88 8.66
CA GLY A 84 -6.68 5.13 8.46
C GLY A 84 -6.96 5.47 7.00
N LEU A 85 -6.79 4.51 6.09
CA LEU A 85 -7.16 4.72 4.70
C LEU A 85 -8.65 4.46 4.50
N GLU A 86 -9.24 5.16 3.55
CA GLU A 86 -10.66 5.06 3.22
C GLU A 86 -10.85 4.56 1.81
N PHE A 87 -11.90 3.78 1.59
CA PHE A 87 -12.25 3.31 0.26
C PHE A 87 -12.49 4.51 -0.65
N CYS A 88 -11.84 4.54 -1.81
CA CYS A 88 -11.97 5.67 -2.73
C CYS A 88 -12.20 5.28 -4.18
N GLY A 89 -12.36 4.01 -4.48
CA GLY A 89 -12.68 3.60 -5.84
C GLY A 89 -12.41 2.15 -6.14
N TYR A 90 -12.78 1.74 -7.34
CA TYR A 90 -12.57 0.37 -7.79
C TYR A 90 -12.38 0.35 -9.31
N ASN A 91 -11.84 -0.76 -9.81
CA ASN A 91 -11.69 -0.99 -11.23
C ASN A 91 -11.99 -2.46 -11.54
N ASP A 92 -13.03 -2.70 -12.34
CA ASP A 92 -13.37 -4.05 -12.81
C ASP A 92 -12.37 -4.51 -13.85
N HIS A 93 -12.10 -5.81 -13.89
CA HIS A 93 -11.23 -6.43 -14.89
C HIS A 93 -9.81 -5.85 -14.89
N TYR A 94 -9.40 -5.30 -13.77
CA TYR A 94 -8.08 -4.69 -13.64
C TYR A 94 -6.96 -5.73 -13.65
N TYR A 95 -7.19 -6.86 -12.98
CA TYR A 95 -6.22 -7.95 -12.91
C TYR A 95 -6.49 -8.99 -13.99
N ALA A 96 -5.45 -9.76 -14.35
CA ALA A 96 -5.56 -10.79 -15.35
C ALA A 96 -6.59 -11.87 -14.99
N ASN A 97 -6.83 -12.09 -13.69
CA ASN A 97 -7.80 -13.09 -13.20
C ASN A 97 -9.22 -12.53 -13.10
N GLN A 98 -9.48 -11.35 -13.66
CA GLN A 98 -10.79 -10.69 -13.66
C GLN A 98 -11.26 -10.25 -12.27
N ASP A 99 -10.39 -10.27 -11.26
CA ASP A 99 -10.77 -9.80 -9.95
C ASP A 99 -10.84 -8.27 -9.94
N VAL A 100 -11.66 -7.73 -9.04
CA VAL A 100 -11.85 -6.29 -8.91
C VAL A 100 -10.72 -5.70 -8.10
N ALA A 101 -10.13 -4.61 -8.57
CA ALA A 101 -9.19 -3.82 -7.79
C ALA A 101 -9.95 -2.82 -6.92
N LEU A 102 -9.60 -2.76 -5.65
CA LEU A 102 -10.12 -1.75 -4.73
C LEU A 102 -9.01 -0.77 -4.39
N PHE A 103 -9.38 0.49 -4.24
CA PHE A 103 -8.43 1.55 -3.90
C PHE A 103 -8.82 2.17 -2.56
N PHE A 104 -7.86 2.23 -1.66
CA PHE A 104 -8.00 2.88 -0.36
C PHE A 104 -7.01 4.02 -0.30
N GLY A 105 -7.47 5.20 0.05
CA GLY A 105 -6.65 6.38 0.00
C GLY A 105 -6.70 7.20 1.28
N ARG A 106 -5.69 8.06 1.42
CA ARG A 106 -5.63 9.00 2.53
C ARG A 106 -4.91 10.26 2.08
N THR A 107 -5.52 11.40 2.40
CA THR A 107 -4.86 12.70 2.21
C THR A 107 -3.76 12.86 3.24
N LEU A 108 -2.58 13.28 2.80
CA LEU A 108 -1.40 13.40 3.65
C LEU A 108 -1.12 14.83 4.11
N LYS A 109 -1.83 15.79 3.52
CA LYS A 109 -1.66 17.20 3.86
C LYS A 109 -2.90 17.78 4.47
#